data_4b9a6c179b3189168a93ab75ae2db28c
#
_entry.id   4b9a6c179b3189168a93ab75ae2db28c
#
_cell.length_a   1.000
_cell.length_b   1.000
_cell.length_c   1.000
_cell.angle_alpha   90.00
_cell.angle_beta   90.00
_cell.angle_gamma   90.00
#
_symmetry.space_group_name_H-M   'P 1'
#
loop_
_entity.id
_entity.type
_entity.pdbx_description
1 polymer ?
#
loop_
_entity_poly.entity_id
_entity_poly.type
_entity_poly.pdbx_seq_one_letter_code
_entity_poly.pdbx_strand_id
1 'polypeptide(L)'
;PKEMANMFLSEIKNNPQACRLDEIPQGTGNFGLDKTNPVPVYGVPENEKYLSKLRLSNGDRIRWRRIKSLEIASINKPIDEYEIFNMNGDTITLLYISPYHLKTSSKAPAGFKIV
;
A
#
# COMPACT_ATOMS: atom_id res chain seq x y z
N PRO A 1 -7.86 8.07 18.70
CA PRO A 1 -8.37 9.40 19.04
C PRO A 1 -9.03 10.05 17.84
N LYS A 2 -10.09 10.82 18.08
CA LYS A 2 -10.83 11.53 17.03
C LYS A 2 -9.94 12.48 16.21
N GLU A 3 -8.95 13.08 16.84
CA GLU A 3 -8.05 14.03 16.19
C GLU A 3 -7.20 13.35 15.12
N MET A 4 -6.65 12.17 15.39
CA MET A 4 -5.89 11.41 14.40
C MET A 4 -6.78 10.97 13.24
N ALA A 5 -7.98 10.48 13.52
CA ALA A 5 -8.93 10.10 12.47
C ALA A 5 -9.29 11.28 11.58
N ASN A 6 -9.48 12.48 12.17
CA ASN A 6 -9.77 13.69 11.42
C ASN A 6 -8.58 14.14 10.55
N MET A 7 -7.35 13.96 11.04
CA MET A 7 -6.15 14.26 10.25
C MET A 7 -6.05 13.38 9.01
N PHE A 8 -6.25 12.07 9.16
CA PHE A 8 -6.21 11.15 8.01
C PHE A 8 -7.33 11.44 7.02
N LEU A 9 -8.54 11.71 7.50
CA LEU A 9 -9.65 12.10 6.63
C LEU A 9 -9.37 13.40 5.88
N SER A 10 -8.76 14.38 6.56
CA SER A 10 -8.37 15.65 5.94
C SER A 10 -7.35 15.42 4.81
N GLU A 11 -6.33 14.59 5.07
CA GLU A 11 -5.32 14.27 4.06
C GLU A 11 -5.93 13.56 2.85
N ILE A 12 -6.86 12.64 3.08
CA ILE A 12 -7.57 11.94 1.99
C ILE A 12 -8.41 12.93 1.20
N LYS A 13 -9.17 13.80 1.86
CA LYS A 13 -10.01 14.81 1.19
C LYS A 13 -9.18 15.81 0.39
N ASN A 14 -7.97 16.12 0.86
CA ASN A 14 -7.07 17.06 0.20
C ASN A 14 -6.23 16.39 -0.90
N ASN A 15 -6.41 15.11 -1.15
CA ASN A 15 -5.73 14.41 -2.22
C ASN A 15 -6.60 14.43 -3.49
N PRO A 16 -6.26 15.26 -4.52
CA PRO A 16 -7.05 15.33 -5.74
C PRO A 16 -7.01 14.02 -6.55
N GLN A 17 -6.06 13.12 -6.26
CA GLN A 17 -5.94 11.83 -6.93
C GLN A 17 -6.58 10.69 -6.14
N ALA A 18 -7.24 10.98 -5.01
CA ALA A 18 -7.89 9.95 -4.21
C ALA A 18 -8.94 9.19 -5.03
N CYS A 19 -8.86 7.87 -5.02
CA CYS A 19 -9.73 7.00 -5.80
C CYS A 19 -10.36 5.91 -4.94
N ARG A 20 -11.39 5.25 -5.51
CA ARG A 20 -12.06 4.07 -4.95
C ARG A 20 -11.73 2.81 -5.73
N LEU A 21 -10.69 2.85 -6.54
CA LEU A 21 -10.27 1.74 -7.40
C LEU A 21 -9.25 0.86 -6.68
N ASP A 22 -9.11 -0.37 -7.12
CA ASP A 22 -8.10 -1.28 -6.60
C ASP A 22 -6.69 -0.94 -7.08
N GLU A 23 -6.58 -0.26 -8.23
CA GLU A 23 -5.34 0.32 -8.73
C GLU A 23 -5.54 1.80 -9.00
N ILE A 24 -4.51 2.61 -8.75
CA ILE A 24 -4.61 4.05 -9.04
C ILE A 24 -4.62 4.26 -10.56
N PRO A 25 -5.45 5.22 -11.06
CA PRO A 25 -5.55 5.44 -12.51
C PRO A 25 -4.25 5.81 -13.19
N GLN A 26 -3.38 6.53 -12.48
CA GLN A 26 -2.08 6.99 -13.00
C GLN A 26 -0.95 5.98 -12.80
N GLY A 27 -1.25 4.81 -12.26
CA GLY A 27 -0.24 3.78 -11.97
C GLY A 27 0.36 3.19 -13.24
N THR A 28 1.66 2.94 -13.23
CA THR A 28 2.39 2.29 -14.31
C THR A 28 3.31 1.23 -13.75
N GLY A 29 3.42 0.10 -14.44
CA GLY A 29 4.24 -1.03 -14.00
C GLY A 29 3.48 -2.02 -13.16
N ASN A 30 4.22 -2.89 -12.47
CA ASN A 30 3.65 -3.99 -11.69
C ASN A 30 2.95 -3.48 -10.44
N PHE A 31 1.68 -3.81 -10.29
CA PHE A 31 0.86 -3.37 -9.18
C PHE A 31 1.49 -3.73 -7.82
N GLY A 32 1.69 -2.71 -6.99
CA GLY A 32 2.26 -2.83 -5.66
C GLY A 32 3.76 -3.09 -5.62
N LEU A 33 4.36 -3.57 -6.70
CA LEU A 33 5.78 -3.93 -6.76
C LEU A 33 6.66 -2.84 -7.37
N ASP A 34 6.07 -1.94 -8.13
CA ASP A 34 6.76 -0.76 -8.65
C ASP A 34 6.29 0.49 -7.91
N LYS A 35 7.23 1.37 -7.57
CA LYS A 35 6.92 2.63 -6.87
C LYS A 35 5.98 3.53 -7.67
N THR A 36 5.89 3.30 -8.99
CA THR A 36 5.00 4.03 -9.89
C THR A 36 3.58 3.46 -9.95
N ASN A 37 3.34 2.33 -9.28
CA ASN A 37 2.01 1.72 -9.20
C ASN A 37 1.76 1.16 -7.78
N PRO A 38 1.75 2.03 -6.75
CA PRO A 38 1.56 1.57 -5.38
C PRO A 38 0.12 1.14 -5.12
N VAL A 39 -0.05 0.31 -4.08
CA VAL A 39 -1.36 -0.14 -3.63
C VAL A 39 -2.10 1.01 -2.98
N PRO A 40 -3.31 1.39 -3.43
CA PRO A 40 -4.10 2.40 -2.75
C PRO A 40 -4.76 1.84 -1.49
N VAL A 41 -4.69 2.59 -0.38
CA VAL A 41 -5.38 2.25 0.86
C VAL A 41 -6.05 3.47 1.47
N TYR A 42 -7.01 3.23 2.36
CA TYR A 42 -7.80 4.26 3.03
C TYR A 42 -7.14 4.70 4.34
N GLY A 43 -6.08 5.51 4.22
CA GLY A 43 -5.36 6.07 5.37
C GLY A 43 -4.18 5.21 5.82
N VAL A 44 -3.21 5.85 6.47
CA VAL A 44 -1.97 5.19 6.92
C VAL A 44 -2.23 3.96 7.81
N PRO A 45 -3.20 3.99 8.74
CA PRO A 45 -3.48 2.80 9.55
C PRO A 45 -3.87 1.55 8.75
N GLU A 46 -4.38 1.72 7.53
CA GLU A 46 -4.76 0.61 6.66
C GLU A 46 -3.55 -0.07 5.99
N ASN A 47 -2.37 0.57 6.03
CA ASN A 47 -1.16 -0.04 5.46
C ASN A 47 -0.89 -1.42 6.08
N GLU A 48 -0.82 -1.49 7.40
CA GLU A 48 -0.55 -2.76 8.08
C GLU A 48 -1.71 -3.74 8.00
N LYS A 49 -2.94 -3.25 7.99
CA LYS A 49 -4.11 -4.12 7.79
C LYS A 49 -4.04 -4.79 6.43
N TYR A 50 -3.71 -4.04 5.39
CA TYR A 50 -3.54 -4.60 4.05
C TYR A 50 -2.43 -5.66 4.04
N LEU A 51 -1.26 -5.32 4.58
CA LEU A 51 -0.11 -6.24 4.64
C LEU A 51 -0.43 -7.50 5.43
N SER A 52 -1.18 -7.39 6.52
CA SER A 52 -1.56 -8.53 7.36
C SER A 52 -2.45 -9.54 6.65
N LYS A 53 -3.15 -9.11 5.59
CA LYS A 53 -4.01 -9.98 4.78
C LYS A 53 -3.30 -10.61 3.60
N LEU A 54 -2.07 -10.18 3.30
CA LEU A 54 -1.30 -10.77 2.21
C LEU A 54 -0.72 -12.12 2.61
N ARG A 55 -0.71 -13.02 1.64
CA ARG A 55 -0.07 -14.33 1.72
C ARG A 55 0.75 -14.53 0.46
N LEU A 56 1.77 -15.35 0.54
CA LEU A 56 2.43 -15.86 -0.66
C LEU A 56 1.44 -16.75 -1.44
N SER A 57 1.72 -17.00 -2.71
CA SER A 57 0.83 -17.79 -3.56
C SER A 57 0.61 -19.22 -3.02
N ASN A 58 1.57 -19.75 -2.25
CA ASN A 58 1.42 -21.04 -1.57
C ASN A 58 0.62 -20.98 -0.26
N GLY A 59 0.19 -19.79 0.17
CA GLY A 59 -0.60 -19.59 1.39
C GLY A 59 0.21 -19.19 2.61
N ASP A 60 1.53 -19.15 2.52
CA ASP A 60 2.37 -18.78 3.66
C ASP A 60 2.21 -17.31 4.03
N ARG A 61 2.34 -17.05 5.34
CA ARG A 61 2.34 -15.68 5.87
C ARG A 61 3.62 -14.96 5.48
N ILE A 62 3.55 -13.62 5.55
CA ILE A 62 4.70 -12.74 5.32
C ILE A 62 4.97 -11.92 6.56
N ARG A 63 6.18 -11.35 6.61
CA ARG A 63 6.55 -10.28 7.53
C ARG A 63 6.89 -9.05 6.70
N TRP A 64 6.86 -7.89 7.34
CA TRP A 64 7.18 -6.63 6.66
C TRP A 64 7.90 -5.68 7.59
N ARG A 65 8.64 -4.75 6.97
CA ARG A 65 9.30 -3.65 7.66
C ARG A 65 9.15 -2.39 6.82
N ARG A 66 8.64 -1.33 7.42
CA ARG A 66 8.57 -0.05 6.73
C ARG A 66 9.99 0.51 6.57
N ILE A 67 10.32 0.95 5.36
CA ILE A 67 11.64 1.50 5.05
C ILE A 67 11.59 3.03 5.12
N LYS A 68 10.73 3.66 4.30
CA LYS A 68 10.65 5.13 4.22
C LYS A 68 9.42 5.57 3.44
N SER A 69 9.16 6.88 3.46
CA SER A 69 8.24 7.53 2.53
C SER A 69 9.01 7.97 1.29
N LEU A 70 8.33 7.95 0.14
CA LEU A 70 8.87 8.37 -1.14
C LEU A 70 7.94 9.39 -1.78
N GLU A 71 8.52 10.33 -2.54
CA GLU A 71 7.76 11.22 -3.40
C GLU A 71 7.95 10.78 -4.84
N ILE A 72 6.83 10.56 -5.54
CA ILE A 72 6.82 10.11 -6.94
C ILE A 72 6.14 11.19 -7.77
N ALA A 73 6.78 11.61 -8.86
CA ALA A 73 6.33 12.74 -9.67
C ALA A 73 4.88 12.61 -10.18
N SER A 74 4.45 11.38 -10.48
CA SER A 74 3.10 11.11 -11.00
C SER A 74 2.05 10.93 -9.91
N ILE A 75 2.45 10.97 -8.62
CA ILE A 75 1.56 10.72 -7.48
C ILE A 75 1.60 11.92 -6.55
N ASN A 76 0.43 12.48 -6.24
CA ASN A 76 0.30 13.76 -5.53
C ASN A 76 0.74 13.72 -4.07
N LYS A 77 0.63 12.57 -3.40
CA LYS A 77 0.97 12.41 -1.98
C LYS A 77 2.10 11.40 -1.82
N PRO A 78 2.88 11.49 -0.71
CA PRO A 78 3.94 10.52 -0.45
C PRO A 78 3.39 9.08 -0.41
N ILE A 79 4.21 8.15 -0.86
CA ILE A 79 3.93 6.72 -0.76
C ILE A 79 4.86 6.08 0.26
N ASP A 80 4.47 4.94 0.81
CA ASP A 80 5.26 4.20 1.79
C ASP A 80 5.90 2.99 1.15
N GLU A 81 7.20 2.80 1.42
CA GLU A 81 7.97 1.66 0.94
C GLU A 81 8.15 0.65 2.07
N TYR A 82 7.83 -0.61 1.79
CA TYR A 82 7.99 -1.72 2.72
C TYR A 82 8.90 -2.79 2.14
N GLU A 83 9.71 -3.39 3.00
CA GLU A 83 10.44 -4.60 2.68
C GLU A 83 9.60 -5.80 3.15
N ILE A 84 9.43 -6.79 2.27
CA ILE A 84 8.61 -7.98 2.53
C ILE A 84 9.52 -9.18 2.70
N PHE A 85 9.29 -9.94 3.77
CA PHE A 85 10.07 -11.12 4.12
C PHE A 85 9.17 -12.35 4.16
N ASN A 86 9.76 -13.51 3.88
CA ASN A 86 9.11 -14.76 4.24
C ASN A 86 9.27 -15.04 5.75
N MET A 87 8.69 -16.12 6.25
CA MET A 87 8.74 -16.46 7.67
C MET A 87 10.12 -16.92 8.12
N ASN A 88 11.02 -17.23 7.18
CA ASN A 88 12.42 -17.54 7.47
C ASN A 88 13.30 -16.29 7.58
N GLY A 89 12.73 -15.12 7.28
CA GLY A 89 13.47 -13.85 7.34
C GLY A 89 14.16 -13.47 6.04
N ASP A 90 13.95 -14.23 4.96
CA ASP A 90 14.51 -13.88 3.65
C ASP A 90 13.69 -12.79 2.98
N THR A 91 14.38 -11.79 2.42
CA THR A 91 13.71 -10.73 1.65
C THR A 91 13.12 -11.31 0.36
N ILE A 92 11.83 -11.05 0.14
CA ILE A 92 11.13 -11.48 -1.07
C ILE A 92 11.11 -10.36 -2.09
N THR A 93 10.68 -9.17 -1.69
CA THR A 93 10.51 -8.00 -2.57
C THR A 93 10.34 -6.73 -1.76
N LEU A 94 10.31 -5.60 -2.46
CA LEU A 94 9.80 -4.34 -1.94
C LEU A 94 8.35 -4.21 -2.36
N LEU A 95 7.56 -3.51 -1.55
CA LEU A 95 6.14 -3.26 -1.82
C LEU A 95 5.82 -1.81 -1.48
N TYR A 96 4.96 -1.20 -2.29
CA TYR A 96 4.67 0.23 -2.18
C TYR A 96 3.19 0.44 -1.94
N ILE A 97 2.88 1.34 -0.99
CA ILE A 97 1.50 1.67 -0.61
C ILE A 97 1.29 3.17 -0.70
N SER A 98 0.17 3.56 -1.32
CA SER A 98 -0.29 4.94 -1.38
C SER A 98 -1.46 5.11 -0.41
N PRO A 99 -1.26 5.78 0.76
CA PRO A 99 -2.22 5.67 1.87
C PRO A 99 -3.34 6.71 1.89
N TYR A 100 -3.51 7.54 0.87
CA TYR A 100 -4.47 8.64 0.91
C TYR A 100 -5.58 8.49 -0.13
N HIS A 101 -6.26 7.32 -0.11
CA HIS A 101 -7.34 7.01 -1.05
C HIS A 101 -8.65 6.72 -0.33
N LEU A 102 -9.74 6.60 -1.11
CA LEU A 102 -11.10 6.47 -0.58
C LEU A 102 -11.49 5.02 -0.32
N LYS A 103 -10.64 4.07 -0.69
CA LYS A 103 -10.86 2.64 -0.49
C LYS A 103 -9.50 1.95 -0.35
N THR A 104 -9.43 0.94 0.52
CA THR A 104 -8.28 0.03 0.57
C THR A 104 -8.45 -1.02 -0.52
N SER A 105 -7.41 -1.20 -1.33
CA SER A 105 -7.43 -2.16 -2.44
C SER A 105 -7.75 -3.58 -1.97
N SER A 106 -8.53 -4.29 -2.74
CA SER A 106 -8.78 -5.72 -2.57
C SER A 106 -7.93 -6.57 -3.51
N LYS A 107 -7.02 -5.95 -4.24
CA LYS A 107 -6.14 -6.64 -5.19
C LYS A 107 -4.79 -6.94 -4.55
N ALA A 108 -4.23 -8.13 -4.86
CA ALA A 108 -2.90 -8.51 -4.42
C ALA A 108 -1.87 -8.28 -5.54
N PRO A 109 -0.62 -7.90 -5.18
CA PRO A 109 0.47 -7.89 -6.16
C PRO A 109 0.76 -9.29 -6.70
N ALA A 110 1.41 -9.36 -7.87
CA ALA A 110 1.81 -10.64 -8.46
C ALA A 110 2.65 -11.45 -7.47
N GLY A 111 2.38 -12.73 -7.35
CA GLY A 111 3.04 -13.63 -6.40
C GLY A 111 2.41 -13.66 -5.01
N PHE A 112 1.40 -12.83 -4.77
CA PHE A 112 0.68 -12.75 -3.50
C PHE A 112 -0.81 -13.03 -3.69
N LYS A 113 -1.49 -13.28 -2.58
CA LYS A 113 -2.95 -13.34 -2.53
C LYS A 113 -3.45 -12.70 -1.24
N ILE A 114 -4.68 -12.22 -1.26
CA ILE A 114 -5.35 -11.63 -0.09
C ILE A 114 -6.29 -12.66 0.51
N VAL A 115 -6.27 -12.76 1.82
CA VAL A 115 -7.19 -13.64 2.58
C VAL A 115 -8.24 -12.85 3.33
#